data_b0fa1a1f3b2c4b9c0259e60f15cc0a9e
#
_entry.id   b0fa1a1f3b2c4b9c0259e60f15cc0a9e
#
_cell.length_a   1.000
_cell.length_b   1.000
_cell.length_c   1.000
_cell.angle_alpha   90.00
_cell.angle_beta   90.00
_cell.angle_gamma   90.00
#
_symmetry.space_group_name_H-M   'P 1'
#
loop_
_entity.id
_entity.type
_entity.pdbx_description
1 polymer ?
#
loop_
_entity_poly.entity_id
_entity_poly.type
_entity_poly.pdbx_seq_one_letter_code
_entity_poly.pdbx_strand_id
1 'polypeptide(L)'
;MHLEVLDTYSVAIEPGTVEAHIGHTPLLRLRFLDNELSAGVQIFAKAEHLNPGGSVKDRAALSMILEGERSGRLKPGMTIIDATSGNTGIAYAMIGASRGYPVKVCLPKNASLPRKRILSSYGVEIVETDPMLLTDGAQLVAREIFASDPEKYFYPDQYNNDANWLAHYETTAPEIWEQTDGRITHFVTGLGTSGTFVGVVRRLRELNPKLEAFAVQPESPMHGLEGLKHMATAAVPGIYDQSLVTSTLEVATEDALLMTSKLAREEGLLVGPSSGANVFAAWKLAASLREPAVVVTVLCDGGERYLGETFR
;
A
#
# COMPACT_ATOMS: atom_id res chain seq x y z
N MET A 1 -25.87 2.20 20.14
CA MET A 1 -25.05 3.33 20.62
C MET A 1 -24.41 3.92 19.37
N HIS A 2 -25.03 4.95 18.78
CA HIS A 2 -24.50 5.65 17.62
C HIS A 2 -23.20 6.33 18.05
N LEU A 3 -22.07 5.89 17.50
CA LEU A 3 -20.87 6.70 17.50
C LEU A 3 -21.18 7.88 16.59
N GLU A 4 -21.41 9.05 17.16
CA GLU A 4 -21.35 10.32 16.45
C GLU A 4 -19.94 10.39 15.83
N VAL A 5 -19.89 10.27 14.52
CA VAL A 5 -18.71 10.64 13.73
C VAL A 5 -18.53 12.14 14.02
N LEU A 6 -17.52 12.45 14.81
CA LEU A 6 -17.10 13.82 15.05
C LEU A 6 -16.64 14.43 13.74
N ASP A 7 -17.56 15.10 13.10
CA ASP A 7 -17.35 15.97 11.92
C ASP A 7 -16.69 17.28 12.39
N THR A 8 -15.48 17.15 12.90
CA THR A 8 -14.66 18.28 13.29
C THR A 8 -13.25 18.00 12.85
N TYR A 9 -12.93 18.47 11.63
CA TYR A 9 -11.62 18.91 11.17
C TYR A 9 -11.51 18.79 9.64
N SER A 10 -12.12 19.73 8.93
CA SER A 10 -11.77 19.89 7.52
C SER A 10 -10.48 20.68 7.40
N VAL A 11 -9.35 19.99 7.52
CA VAL A 11 -8.19 20.44 6.75
C VAL A 11 -8.57 20.12 5.31
N ALA A 12 -9.18 21.09 4.65
CA ALA A 12 -9.78 20.89 3.34
C ALA A 12 -8.70 20.51 2.34
N ILE A 13 -8.94 19.42 1.61
CA ILE A 13 -8.21 19.16 0.36
C ILE A 13 -8.78 20.16 -0.65
N GLU A 14 -7.95 21.06 -1.15
CA GLU A 14 -8.40 22.04 -2.14
C GLU A 14 -8.69 21.34 -3.46
N PRO A 15 -9.88 21.57 -4.06
CA PRO A 15 -10.20 21.05 -5.40
C PRO A 15 -9.15 21.51 -6.42
N GLY A 16 -8.67 20.57 -7.25
CA GLY A 16 -7.67 20.87 -8.29
C GLY A 16 -6.21 20.70 -7.85
N THR A 17 -5.96 20.37 -6.58
CA THR A 17 -4.64 19.96 -6.13
C THR A 17 -4.35 18.49 -6.46
N VAL A 18 -3.07 18.09 -6.47
CA VAL A 18 -2.69 16.71 -6.79
C VAL A 18 -3.27 15.72 -5.78
N GLU A 19 -3.35 16.09 -4.50
CA GLU A 19 -3.92 15.25 -3.46
C GLU A 19 -5.43 15.02 -3.60
N ALA A 20 -6.15 15.93 -4.25
CA ALA A 20 -7.59 15.75 -4.55
C ALA A 20 -7.86 14.62 -5.55
N HIS A 21 -6.83 14.14 -6.23
CA HIS A 21 -6.92 13.03 -7.18
C HIS A 21 -6.45 11.69 -6.59
N ILE A 22 -6.10 11.66 -5.30
CA ILE A 22 -5.75 10.42 -4.61
C ILE A 22 -7.03 9.62 -4.32
N GLY A 23 -7.02 8.33 -4.70
CA GLY A 23 -8.19 7.48 -4.60
C GLY A 23 -9.02 7.45 -5.87
N HIS A 24 -10.27 7.00 -5.73
CA HIS A 24 -11.20 6.81 -6.85
C HIS A 24 -10.61 6.02 -8.02
N THR A 25 -9.71 5.08 -7.71
CA THR A 25 -9.05 4.23 -8.70
C THR A 25 -10.03 3.22 -9.28
N PRO A 26 -9.88 2.81 -10.54
CA PRO A 26 -10.76 1.82 -11.12
C PRO A 26 -10.56 0.42 -10.54
N LEU A 27 -11.59 -0.41 -10.63
CA LEU A 27 -11.54 -1.85 -10.38
C LEU A 27 -11.52 -2.56 -11.73
N LEU A 28 -10.40 -3.20 -12.06
CA LEU A 28 -10.16 -3.85 -13.36
C LEU A 28 -10.46 -5.35 -13.27
N ARG A 29 -11.22 -5.89 -14.23
CA ARG A 29 -11.41 -7.33 -14.33
C ARG A 29 -10.22 -7.95 -15.06
N LEU A 30 -9.61 -8.99 -14.47
CA LEU A 30 -8.52 -9.75 -15.08
C LEU A 30 -9.10 -10.92 -15.91
N ARG A 31 -9.15 -10.75 -17.23
CA ARG A 31 -9.81 -11.71 -18.14
C ARG A 31 -8.90 -12.82 -18.63
N PHE A 32 -7.61 -12.59 -18.68
CA PHE A 32 -6.65 -13.59 -19.18
C PHE A 32 -6.62 -14.88 -18.36
N LEU A 33 -7.15 -14.84 -17.14
CA LEU A 33 -7.27 -15.99 -16.24
C LEU A 33 -8.63 -16.72 -16.33
N ASP A 34 -9.62 -16.18 -17.05
CA ASP A 34 -11.00 -16.69 -17.05
C ASP A 34 -11.08 -18.17 -17.47
N ASN A 35 -10.24 -18.62 -18.41
CA ASN A 35 -10.23 -20.02 -18.90
C ASN A 35 -9.73 -21.04 -17.86
N GLU A 36 -9.09 -20.56 -16.78
CA GLU A 36 -8.55 -21.40 -15.72
C GLU A 36 -9.46 -21.44 -14.48
N LEU A 37 -10.61 -20.74 -14.53
CA LEU A 37 -11.53 -20.58 -13.41
C LEU A 37 -12.83 -21.37 -13.61
N SER A 38 -13.47 -21.76 -12.51
CA SER A 38 -14.81 -22.32 -12.53
C SER A 38 -15.85 -21.29 -13.00
N ALA A 39 -16.95 -21.75 -13.58
CA ALA A 39 -18.03 -20.88 -14.04
C ALA A 39 -18.55 -19.97 -12.90
N GLY A 40 -18.63 -18.67 -13.15
CA GLY A 40 -19.09 -17.67 -12.17
C GLY A 40 -18.01 -17.16 -11.18
N VAL A 41 -16.79 -17.69 -11.23
CA VAL A 41 -15.65 -17.13 -10.49
C VAL A 41 -15.01 -16.03 -11.31
N GLN A 42 -14.78 -14.87 -10.68
CA GLN A 42 -14.20 -13.68 -11.32
C GLN A 42 -13.11 -13.08 -10.45
N ILE A 43 -12.04 -12.59 -11.09
CA ILE A 43 -10.96 -11.87 -10.42
C ILE A 43 -10.97 -10.41 -10.85
N PHE A 44 -10.94 -9.51 -9.88
CA PHE A 44 -10.80 -8.09 -10.08
C PHE A 44 -9.57 -7.57 -9.34
N ALA A 45 -8.96 -6.51 -9.88
CA ALA A 45 -7.80 -5.86 -9.30
C ALA A 45 -8.04 -4.36 -9.12
N LYS A 46 -7.91 -3.87 -7.90
CA LYS A 46 -8.00 -2.45 -7.57
C LYS A 46 -6.73 -1.74 -8.03
N ALA A 47 -6.86 -0.83 -8.98
CA ALA A 47 -5.75 -0.26 -9.73
C ALA A 47 -5.05 0.89 -8.98
N GLU A 48 -4.46 0.60 -7.82
CA GLU A 48 -3.82 1.61 -6.96
C GLU A 48 -2.54 2.22 -7.57
N HIS A 49 -1.97 1.61 -8.60
CA HIS A 49 -0.87 2.19 -9.40
C HIS A 49 -1.30 3.44 -10.19
N LEU A 50 -2.59 3.70 -10.30
CA LEU A 50 -3.13 4.88 -10.97
C LEU A 50 -3.33 6.09 -10.05
N ASN A 51 -3.01 5.99 -8.76
CA ASN A 51 -2.92 7.17 -7.91
C ASN A 51 -1.85 8.15 -8.45
N PRO A 52 -1.93 9.45 -8.16
CA PRO A 52 -1.00 10.47 -8.67
C PRO A 52 0.48 10.19 -8.38
N GLY A 53 0.81 9.70 -7.19
CA GLY A 53 2.17 9.26 -6.82
C GLY A 53 2.51 7.86 -7.32
N GLY A 54 1.57 7.20 -8.03
CA GLY A 54 1.75 5.91 -8.68
C GLY A 54 1.68 4.71 -7.75
N SER A 55 1.05 4.81 -6.57
CA SER A 55 0.93 3.66 -5.68
C SER A 55 -0.19 3.74 -4.65
N VAL A 56 -0.50 2.60 -4.04
CA VAL A 56 -1.42 2.45 -2.92
C VAL A 56 -1.04 3.28 -1.69
N LYS A 57 0.22 3.71 -1.59
CA LYS A 57 0.75 4.46 -0.45
C LYS A 57 0.28 5.91 -0.42
N ASP A 58 -0.18 6.44 -1.55
CA ASP A 58 -0.68 7.81 -1.63
C ASP A 58 -1.84 8.04 -0.66
N ARG A 59 -2.77 7.07 -0.55
CA ARG A 59 -3.89 7.14 0.39
C ARG A 59 -3.44 7.18 1.86
N ALA A 60 -2.57 6.26 2.25
CA ALA A 60 -2.05 6.20 3.62
C ALA A 60 -1.24 7.44 3.98
N ALA A 61 -0.37 7.90 3.06
CA ALA A 61 0.43 9.10 3.27
C ALA A 61 -0.43 10.35 3.45
N LEU A 62 -1.45 10.53 2.60
CA LEU A 62 -2.39 11.65 2.72
C LEU A 62 -3.12 11.62 4.07
N SER A 63 -3.67 10.47 4.44
CA SER A 63 -4.39 10.32 5.70
C SER A 63 -3.53 10.63 6.93
N MET A 64 -2.28 10.13 6.95
CA MET A 64 -1.34 10.41 8.05
C MET A 64 -0.91 11.88 8.11
N ILE A 65 -0.72 12.55 6.97
CA ILE A 65 -0.40 13.97 6.92
C ILE A 65 -1.59 14.79 7.43
N LEU A 66 -2.80 14.54 6.93
CA LEU A 66 -4.02 15.22 7.37
C LEU A 66 -4.31 14.99 8.85
N GLU A 67 -4.06 13.79 9.36
CA GLU A 67 -4.19 13.48 10.78
C GLU A 67 -3.17 14.29 11.60
N GLY A 68 -1.91 14.36 11.14
CA GLY A 68 -0.87 15.17 11.76
C GLY A 68 -1.23 16.66 11.85
N GLU A 69 -1.78 17.22 10.78
CA GLU A 69 -2.27 18.61 10.75
C GLU A 69 -3.45 18.83 11.70
N ARG A 70 -4.45 17.94 11.65
CA ARG A 70 -5.65 18.01 12.52
C ARG A 70 -5.30 17.93 14.01
N SER A 71 -4.39 17.04 14.36
CA SER A 71 -3.95 16.86 15.75
C SER A 71 -2.97 17.95 16.23
N GLY A 72 -2.53 18.84 15.34
CA GLY A 72 -1.51 19.84 15.61
C GLY A 72 -0.09 19.27 15.79
N ARG A 73 0.13 18.00 15.46
CA ARG A 73 1.46 17.36 15.46
C ARG A 73 2.28 17.78 14.25
N LEU A 74 1.66 18.06 13.12
CA LEU A 74 2.29 18.63 11.94
C LEU A 74 1.88 20.10 11.80
N LYS A 75 2.85 21.00 11.91
CA LYS A 75 2.65 22.46 11.82
C LYS A 75 3.39 23.02 10.61
N PRO A 76 2.98 24.18 10.07
CA PRO A 76 3.72 24.87 9.03
C PRO A 76 5.19 25.07 9.41
N GLY A 77 6.10 24.77 8.47
CA GLY A 77 7.55 24.86 8.67
C GLY A 77 8.21 23.61 9.24
N MET A 78 7.44 22.63 9.71
CA MET A 78 8.01 21.32 10.11
C MET A 78 8.37 20.47 8.88
N THR A 79 9.32 19.56 9.08
CA THR A 79 9.75 18.59 8.06
C THR A 79 9.11 17.23 8.35
N ILE A 80 8.46 16.62 7.35
CA ILE A 80 7.98 15.24 7.44
C ILE A 80 9.19 14.31 7.36
N ILE A 81 9.36 13.43 8.35
CA ILE A 81 10.43 12.43 8.36
C ILE A 81 9.86 11.02 8.53
N ASP A 82 10.28 10.07 7.70
CA ASP A 82 9.93 8.66 7.90
C ASP A 82 11.02 7.74 7.31
N ALA A 83 10.95 6.47 7.68
CA ALA A 83 11.76 5.41 7.11
C ALA A 83 11.00 4.72 6.00
N THR A 84 11.51 4.81 4.79
CA THR A 84 10.88 4.18 3.64
C THR A 84 11.86 3.94 2.52
N SER A 85 11.86 2.75 1.97
CA SER A 85 12.66 2.40 0.79
C SER A 85 11.97 2.73 -0.54
N GLY A 86 10.73 3.22 -0.53
CA GLY A 86 10.01 3.33 -1.79
C GLY A 86 8.77 4.22 -1.79
N ASN A 87 7.65 3.60 -2.08
CA ASN A 87 6.39 4.28 -2.45
C ASN A 87 5.85 5.25 -1.40
N THR A 88 6.00 4.96 -0.11
CA THR A 88 5.57 5.88 0.95
C THR A 88 6.35 7.19 0.93
N GLY A 89 7.67 7.12 0.72
CA GLY A 89 8.51 8.32 0.60
C GLY A 89 8.13 9.17 -0.62
N ILE A 90 7.81 8.53 -1.75
CA ILE A 90 7.34 9.22 -2.96
C ILE A 90 5.99 9.89 -2.69
N ALA A 91 5.08 9.22 -1.99
CA ALA A 91 3.79 9.79 -1.61
C ALA A 91 3.95 11.00 -0.68
N TYR A 92 4.78 10.89 0.37
CA TYR A 92 5.10 12.04 1.23
C TYR A 92 5.75 13.19 0.44
N ALA A 93 6.65 12.87 -0.49
CA ALA A 93 7.33 13.88 -1.29
C ALA A 93 6.35 14.66 -2.18
N MET A 94 5.45 13.97 -2.87
CA MET A 94 4.42 14.55 -3.71
C MET A 94 3.46 15.43 -2.88
N ILE A 95 2.92 14.88 -1.79
CA ILE A 95 1.96 15.58 -0.95
C ILE A 95 2.64 16.74 -0.21
N GLY A 96 3.86 16.53 0.30
CA GLY A 96 4.65 17.57 0.95
C GLY A 96 4.92 18.75 0.01
N ALA A 97 5.28 18.47 -1.25
CA ALA A 97 5.48 19.52 -2.24
C ALA A 97 4.18 20.30 -2.51
N SER A 98 3.03 19.64 -2.59
CA SER A 98 1.72 20.27 -2.79
C SER A 98 1.31 21.14 -1.59
N ARG A 99 1.61 20.70 -0.36
CA ARG A 99 1.19 21.35 0.89
C ARG A 99 2.27 22.25 1.54
N GLY A 100 3.45 22.35 0.93
CA GLY A 100 4.53 23.22 1.41
C GLY A 100 5.33 22.63 2.58
N TYR A 101 5.37 21.31 2.76
CA TYR A 101 6.19 20.63 3.76
C TYR A 101 7.47 20.07 3.15
N PRO A 102 8.65 20.43 3.67
CA PRO A 102 9.88 19.70 3.39
C PRO A 102 9.75 18.22 3.80
N VAL A 103 10.41 17.33 3.06
CA VAL A 103 10.41 15.90 3.35
C VAL A 103 11.83 15.38 3.49
N LYS A 104 12.05 14.56 4.50
CA LYS A 104 13.29 13.83 4.76
C LYS A 104 12.97 12.34 4.86
N VAL A 105 13.71 11.49 4.13
CA VAL A 105 13.52 10.03 4.22
C VAL A 105 14.81 9.33 4.61
N CYS A 106 14.69 8.39 5.54
CA CYS A 106 15.75 7.45 5.87
C CYS A 106 15.54 6.16 5.06
N LEU A 107 16.55 5.74 4.31
CA LEU A 107 16.48 4.53 3.50
C LEU A 107 17.84 3.82 3.40
N PRO A 108 17.85 2.49 3.22
CA PRO A 108 19.10 1.74 3.05
C PRO A 108 19.90 2.24 1.84
N LYS A 109 21.22 2.30 1.99
CA LYS A 109 22.12 2.79 0.92
C LYS A 109 21.97 2.02 -0.39
N ASN A 110 21.60 0.74 -0.33
CA ASN A 110 21.35 -0.11 -1.49
C ASN A 110 19.93 0.00 -2.06
N ALA A 111 19.09 0.92 -1.57
CA ALA A 111 17.78 1.19 -2.17
C ALA A 111 17.92 1.61 -3.65
N SER A 112 16.93 1.25 -4.47
CA SER A 112 17.00 1.36 -5.93
C SER A 112 17.26 2.79 -6.41
N LEU A 113 18.14 2.93 -7.40
CA LEU A 113 18.52 4.23 -7.96
C LEU A 113 17.34 4.98 -8.60
N PRO A 114 16.42 4.33 -9.34
CA PRO A 114 15.23 5.00 -9.86
C PRO A 114 14.40 5.71 -8.78
N ARG A 115 14.20 5.07 -7.61
CA ARG A 115 13.45 5.67 -6.50
C ARG A 115 14.18 6.85 -5.87
N LYS A 116 15.47 6.72 -5.65
CA LYS A 116 16.30 7.84 -5.17
C LYS A 116 16.21 9.05 -6.11
N ARG A 117 16.19 8.81 -7.43
CA ARG A 117 16.02 9.87 -8.43
C ARG A 117 14.65 10.54 -8.34
N ILE A 118 13.57 9.77 -8.18
CA ILE A 118 12.23 10.32 -8.00
C ILE A 118 12.17 11.18 -6.74
N LEU A 119 12.66 10.69 -5.60
CA LEU A 119 12.71 11.45 -4.34
C LEU A 119 13.52 12.75 -4.50
N SER A 120 14.69 12.67 -5.12
CA SER A 120 15.53 13.84 -5.38
C SER A 120 14.86 14.86 -6.30
N SER A 121 14.04 14.42 -7.27
CA SER A 121 13.28 15.32 -8.16
C SER A 121 12.22 16.12 -7.42
N TYR A 122 11.70 15.62 -6.29
CA TYR A 122 10.82 16.35 -5.38
C TYR A 122 11.58 17.19 -4.34
N GLY A 123 12.92 17.21 -4.36
CA GLY A 123 13.73 17.94 -3.38
C GLY A 123 13.80 17.29 -2.00
N VAL A 124 13.53 15.98 -1.90
CA VAL A 124 13.60 15.23 -0.64
C VAL A 124 15.02 15.11 -0.15
N GLU A 125 15.24 15.39 1.13
CA GLU A 125 16.50 15.08 1.81
C GLU A 125 16.58 13.59 2.13
N ILE A 126 17.59 12.91 1.57
CA ILE A 126 17.79 11.46 1.74
C ILE A 126 18.89 11.23 2.77
N VAL A 127 18.56 10.46 3.82
CA VAL A 127 19.52 9.93 4.79
C VAL A 127 19.76 8.45 4.47
N GLU A 128 20.94 8.15 3.96
CA GLU A 128 21.32 6.76 3.67
C GLU A 128 21.71 6.04 4.96
N THR A 129 21.13 4.83 5.16
CA THR A 129 21.38 3.99 6.33
C THR A 129 22.12 2.71 5.96
N ASP A 130 22.56 1.96 6.97
CA ASP A 130 23.28 0.71 6.77
C ASP A 130 22.40 -0.30 6.00
N PRO A 131 22.84 -0.78 4.82
CA PRO A 131 22.08 -1.72 4.01
C PRO A 131 21.91 -3.08 4.68
N MET A 132 22.77 -3.46 5.64
CA MET A 132 22.67 -4.73 6.36
C MET A 132 21.51 -4.76 7.35
N LEU A 133 21.07 -3.58 7.81
CA LEU A 133 19.94 -3.44 8.73
C LEU A 133 18.61 -3.23 8.02
N LEU A 134 18.63 -3.18 6.70
CA LEU A 134 17.43 -3.04 5.86
C LEU A 134 16.50 -1.90 6.33
N THR A 135 15.20 -2.09 6.21
CA THR A 135 14.18 -1.10 6.61
C THR A 135 14.15 -0.86 8.12
N ASP A 136 14.47 -1.87 8.92
CA ASP A 136 14.45 -1.75 10.38
C ASP A 136 15.54 -0.80 10.88
N GLY A 137 16.74 -0.85 10.28
CA GLY A 137 17.79 0.14 10.54
C GLY A 137 17.39 1.56 10.13
N ALA A 138 16.72 1.71 9.01
CA ALA A 138 16.21 3.02 8.58
C ALA A 138 15.16 3.58 9.57
N GLN A 139 14.29 2.74 10.13
CA GLN A 139 13.31 3.14 11.15
C GLN A 139 14.00 3.64 12.43
N LEU A 140 15.05 2.96 12.88
CA LEU A 140 15.83 3.41 14.04
C LEU A 140 16.40 4.80 13.82
N VAL A 141 17.06 5.04 12.68
CA VAL A 141 17.66 6.34 12.34
C VAL A 141 16.58 7.44 12.24
N ALA A 142 15.44 7.15 11.61
CA ALA A 142 14.35 8.12 11.51
C ALA A 142 13.81 8.53 12.90
N ARG A 143 13.65 7.56 13.81
CA ARG A 143 13.21 7.80 15.19
C ARG A 143 14.24 8.59 15.99
N GLU A 144 15.54 8.32 15.83
CA GLU A 144 16.62 9.06 16.48
C GLU A 144 16.64 10.51 16.03
N ILE A 145 16.51 10.79 14.72
CA ILE A 145 16.46 12.14 14.18
C ILE A 145 15.21 12.87 14.71
N PHE A 146 14.04 12.23 14.67
CA PHE A 146 12.82 12.80 15.25
C PHE A 146 12.99 13.11 16.74
N ALA A 147 13.52 12.18 17.52
CA ALA A 147 13.71 12.37 18.96
C ALA A 147 14.72 13.49 19.31
N SER A 148 15.66 13.77 18.41
CA SER A 148 16.65 14.83 18.62
C SER A 148 16.07 16.25 18.50
N ASP A 149 14.99 16.43 17.73
CA ASP A 149 14.32 17.74 17.55
C ASP A 149 12.84 17.55 17.18
N PRO A 150 11.97 17.19 18.15
CA PRO A 150 10.55 16.90 17.89
C PRO A 150 9.73 18.12 17.42
N GLU A 151 10.23 19.34 17.67
CA GLU A 151 9.57 20.58 17.22
C GLU A 151 9.85 20.87 15.73
N LYS A 152 10.91 20.32 15.19
CA LYS A 152 11.29 20.47 13.78
C LYS A 152 10.69 19.41 12.89
N TYR A 153 10.48 18.19 13.41
CA TYR A 153 10.08 17.04 12.62
C TYR A 153 8.71 16.54 12.99
N PHE A 154 7.96 16.10 11.96
CA PHE A 154 6.78 15.28 12.11
C PHE A 154 7.11 13.86 11.64
N TYR A 155 6.95 12.87 12.53
CA TYR A 155 7.15 11.46 12.24
C TYR A 155 5.80 10.75 12.12
N PRO A 156 5.32 10.44 10.90
CA PRO A 156 4.03 9.79 10.68
C PRO A 156 3.92 8.39 11.27
N ASP A 157 5.05 7.67 11.39
CA ASP A 157 5.13 6.28 11.89
C ASP A 157 4.15 5.34 11.20
N GLN A 158 4.33 5.13 9.90
CA GLN A 158 3.41 4.35 9.06
C GLN A 158 3.09 2.93 9.56
N TYR A 159 3.92 2.38 10.44
CA TYR A 159 3.74 1.03 10.99
C TYR A 159 2.86 0.99 12.24
N ASN A 160 2.66 2.11 12.92
CA ASN A 160 1.91 2.19 14.16
C ASN A 160 0.78 3.25 14.14
N ASN A 161 0.66 4.01 13.07
CA ASN A 161 -0.33 5.07 12.95
C ASN A 161 -1.64 4.52 12.36
N ASP A 162 -2.71 4.63 13.12
CA ASP A 162 -4.05 4.17 12.70
C ASP A 162 -4.56 4.90 11.46
N ALA A 163 -4.13 6.13 11.20
CA ALA A 163 -4.50 6.86 9.98
C ALA A 163 -4.08 6.12 8.69
N ASN A 164 -3.09 5.22 8.77
CA ASN A 164 -2.70 4.37 7.65
C ASN A 164 -3.83 3.41 7.25
N TRP A 165 -4.38 2.61 8.20
CA TRP A 165 -5.45 1.68 7.86
C TRP A 165 -6.80 2.40 7.70
N LEU A 166 -7.04 3.51 8.41
CA LEU A 166 -8.25 4.32 8.27
C LEU A 166 -8.39 4.87 6.85
N ALA A 167 -7.30 5.26 6.17
CA ALA A 167 -7.33 5.66 4.76
C ALA A 167 -8.03 4.62 3.88
N HIS A 168 -7.74 3.34 4.10
CA HIS A 168 -8.31 2.24 3.31
C HIS A 168 -9.72 1.85 3.77
N TYR A 169 -10.00 1.99 5.04
CA TYR A 169 -11.33 1.79 5.61
C TYR A 169 -12.34 2.80 5.06
N GLU A 170 -11.93 4.07 4.97
CA GLU A 170 -12.80 5.19 4.57
C GLU A 170 -12.90 5.36 3.04
N THR A 171 -11.91 4.88 2.27
CA THR A 171 -11.86 5.12 0.82
C THR A 171 -11.79 3.84 0.00
N THR A 172 -10.73 3.04 0.11
CA THR A 172 -10.50 1.86 -0.74
C THR A 172 -11.62 0.83 -0.60
N ALA A 173 -12.05 0.55 0.62
CA ALA A 173 -13.09 -0.45 0.88
C ALA A 173 -14.46 -0.05 0.35
N PRO A 174 -14.97 1.17 0.60
CA PRO A 174 -16.21 1.65 -0.03
C PRO A 174 -16.16 1.63 -1.55
N GLU A 175 -15.03 2.06 -2.15
CA GLU A 175 -14.87 2.01 -3.61
C GLU A 175 -14.95 0.58 -4.15
N ILE A 176 -14.29 -0.39 -3.51
CA ILE A 176 -14.39 -1.82 -3.88
C ILE A 176 -15.82 -2.33 -3.73
N TRP A 177 -16.50 -1.99 -2.65
CA TRP A 177 -17.89 -2.38 -2.41
C TRP A 177 -18.81 -1.88 -3.51
N GLU A 178 -18.74 -0.59 -3.83
CA GLU A 178 -19.53 0.03 -4.89
C GLU A 178 -19.21 -0.57 -6.26
N GLN A 179 -17.93 -0.67 -6.61
CA GLN A 179 -17.47 -1.16 -7.93
C GLN A 179 -17.73 -2.65 -8.15
N THR A 180 -18.02 -3.41 -7.09
CA THR A 180 -18.46 -4.82 -7.19
C THR A 180 -19.98 -4.99 -7.04
N ASP A 181 -20.75 -3.90 -6.92
CA ASP A 181 -22.18 -3.92 -6.57
C ASP A 181 -22.44 -4.78 -5.30
N GLY A 182 -21.56 -4.70 -4.31
CA GLY A 182 -21.62 -5.47 -3.08
C GLY A 182 -21.39 -6.98 -3.24
N ARG A 183 -20.95 -7.46 -4.42
CA ARG A 183 -20.79 -8.90 -4.72
C ARG A 183 -19.46 -9.50 -4.30
N ILE A 184 -18.54 -8.70 -3.75
CA ILE A 184 -17.25 -9.21 -3.29
C ILE A 184 -17.43 -10.32 -2.24
N THR A 185 -16.73 -11.44 -2.45
CA THR A 185 -16.72 -12.61 -1.54
C THR A 185 -15.34 -12.84 -0.91
N HIS A 186 -14.27 -12.56 -1.64
CA HIS A 186 -12.90 -12.80 -1.22
C HIS A 186 -12.03 -11.58 -1.47
N PHE A 187 -11.25 -11.18 -0.46
CA PHE A 187 -10.26 -10.12 -0.60
C PHE A 187 -8.86 -10.68 -0.37
N VAL A 188 -7.93 -10.40 -1.29
CA VAL A 188 -6.58 -10.95 -1.30
C VAL A 188 -5.58 -9.83 -1.47
N THR A 189 -4.68 -9.59 -0.49
CA THR A 189 -3.64 -8.56 -0.63
C THR A 189 -2.42 -8.82 0.25
N GLY A 190 -1.29 -8.29 -0.19
CA GLY A 190 0.00 -8.41 0.47
C GLY A 190 0.12 -7.61 1.75
N LEU A 191 0.90 -8.13 2.68
CA LEU A 191 1.24 -7.49 3.94
C LEU A 191 2.59 -6.76 3.84
N GLY A 192 2.56 -5.42 3.88
CA GLY A 192 3.72 -4.56 4.13
C GLY A 192 3.57 -3.88 5.48
N THR A 193 2.98 -2.68 5.52
CA THR A 193 2.53 -2.04 6.77
C THR A 193 1.24 -2.67 7.32
N SER A 194 0.59 -3.51 6.55
CA SER A 194 -0.74 -4.10 6.75
C SER A 194 -1.94 -3.15 6.63
N GLY A 195 -1.74 -1.85 6.48
CA GLY A 195 -2.82 -0.86 6.47
C GLY A 195 -3.91 -1.15 5.45
N THR A 196 -3.55 -1.51 4.20
CA THR A 196 -4.51 -1.85 3.15
C THR A 196 -5.36 -3.06 3.54
N PHE A 197 -4.71 -4.14 4.03
CA PHE A 197 -5.42 -5.34 4.46
C PHE A 197 -6.38 -5.03 5.61
N VAL A 198 -5.87 -4.41 6.69
CA VAL A 198 -6.64 -4.12 7.89
C VAL A 198 -7.83 -3.19 7.59
N GLY A 199 -7.58 -2.09 6.90
CA GLY A 199 -8.63 -1.11 6.61
C GLY A 199 -9.74 -1.67 5.71
N VAL A 200 -9.34 -2.33 4.61
CA VAL A 200 -10.30 -2.92 3.68
C VAL A 200 -11.12 -4.03 4.33
N VAL A 201 -10.47 -4.95 5.05
CA VAL A 201 -11.16 -6.09 5.65
C VAL A 201 -12.12 -5.66 6.75
N ARG A 202 -11.71 -4.73 7.62
CA ARG A 202 -12.60 -4.19 8.67
C ARG A 202 -13.88 -3.63 8.06
N ARG A 203 -13.75 -2.74 7.07
CA ARG A 203 -14.92 -2.11 6.47
C ARG A 203 -15.78 -3.08 5.67
N LEU A 204 -15.17 -3.93 4.86
CA LEU A 204 -15.93 -4.87 4.05
C LEU A 204 -16.65 -5.94 4.88
N ARG A 205 -16.12 -6.35 6.05
CA ARG A 205 -16.82 -7.27 6.96
C ARG A 205 -18.00 -6.65 7.68
N GLU A 206 -18.02 -5.34 7.87
CA GLU A 206 -19.21 -4.64 8.35
C GLU A 206 -20.34 -4.69 7.30
N LEU A 207 -19.99 -4.63 6.02
CA LEU A 207 -20.93 -4.65 4.90
C LEU A 207 -21.32 -6.09 4.48
N ASN A 208 -20.35 -7.03 4.56
CA ASN A 208 -20.52 -8.44 4.27
C ASN A 208 -19.79 -9.29 5.33
N PRO A 209 -20.46 -9.72 6.42
CA PRO A 209 -19.83 -10.51 7.48
C PRO A 209 -19.26 -11.87 7.01
N LYS A 210 -19.65 -12.33 5.82
CA LYS A 210 -19.15 -13.59 5.22
C LYS A 210 -17.90 -13.39 4.36
N LEU A 211 -17.37 -12.16 4.26
CA LEU A 211 -16.16 -11.89 3.49
C LEU A 211 -15.00 -12.73 4.00
N GLU A 212 -14.37 -13.46 3.11
CA GLU A 212 -13.12 -14.16 3.36
C GLU A 212 -11.92 -13.27 2.97
N ALA A 213 -10.93 -13.18 3.85
CA ALA A 213 -9.78 -12.29 3.70
C ALA A 213 -8.46 -13.04 3.77
N PHE A 214 -7.68 -12.97 2.71
CA PHE A 214 -6.44 -13.71 2.54
C PHE A 214 -5.25 -12.74 2.52
N ALA A 215 -4.35 -12.95 3.46
CA ALA A 215 -3.11 -12.20 3.55
C ALA A 215 -2.05 -12.85 2.65
N VAL A 216 -1.36 -12.06 1.83
CA VAL A 216 -0.26 -12.55 1.00
C VAL A 216 1.07 -12.12 1.60
N GLN A 217 2.00 -13.08 1.70
CA GLN A 217 3.37 -12.84 2.13
C GLN A 217 4.36 -13.60 1.25
N PRO A 218 5.64 -13.19 1.22
CA PRO A 218 6.70 -14.01 0.60
C PRO A 218 6.82 -15.36 1.30
N GLU A 219 7.13 -16.42 0.54
CA GLU A 219 7.36 -17.75 1.13
C GLU A 219 8.67 -17.86 1.92
N SER A 220 9.58 -16.90 1.75
CA SER A 220 10.91 -16.91 2.36
C SER A 220 11.26 -15.54 2.95
N PRO A 221 12.03 -15.48 4.06
CA PRO A 221 12.59 -14.23 4.57
C PRO A 221 13.49 -13.50 3.58
N MET A 222 14.20 -14.25 2.73
CA MET A 222 15.06 -13.72 1.67
C MET A 222 14.28 -13.71 0.36
N HIS A 223 13.63 -12.60 0.05
CA HIS A 223 12.78 -12.45 -1.11
C HIS A 223 13.04 -11.14 -1.87
N GLY A 224 12.67 -11.12 -3.16
CA GLY A 224 12.72 -9.93 -4.02
C GLY A 224 11.40 -9.16 -4.11
N LEU A 225 10.42 -9.44 -3.27
CA LEU A 225 9.09 -8.82 -3.30
C LEU A 225 9.07 -7.57 -2.44
N GLU A 226 9.60 -6.49 -2.99
CA GLU A 226 9.73 -5.23 -2.30
C GLU A 226 8.37 -4.66 -1.87
N GLY A 227 8.30 -4.16 -0.63
CA GLY A 227 7.06 -3.66 -0.02
C GLY A 227 6.24 -4.74 0.71
N LEU A 228 6.55 -6.01 0.55
CA LEU A 228 5.97 -7.11 1.33
C LEU A 228 6.89 -7.51 2.49
N LYS A 229 6.29 -8.05 3.54
CA LYS A 229 6.99 -8.58 4.72
C LYS A 229 6.73 -10.07 4.87
N HIS A 230 7.78 -10.84 5.20
CA HIS A 230 7.64 -12.19 5.72
C HIS A 230 7.36 -12.08 7.23
N MET A 231 6.10 -12.19 7.62
CA MET A 231 5.60 -11.81 8.94
C MET A 231 6.23 -12.59 10.10
N ALA A 232 6.72 -13.82 9.84
CA ALA A 232 7.36 -14.64 10.87
C ALA A 232 8.76 -14.14 11.27
N THR A 233 9.44 -13.36 10.43
CA THR A 233 10.82 -12.91 10.65
C THR A 233 11.02 -11.41 10.68
N ALA A 234 10.07 -10.64 10.14
CA ALA A 234 10.13 -9.19 10.15
C ALA A 234 9.45 -8.61 11.40
N ALA A 235 9.81 -7.38 11.77
CA ALA A 235 9.08 -6.65 12.80
C ALA A 235 7.59 -6.51 12.39
N VAL A 236 6.70 -7.04 13.21
CA VAL A 236 5.25 -7.00 12.96
C VAL A 236 4.75 -5.57 13.14
N PRO A 237 4.04 -4.98 12.15
CA PRO A 237 3.45 -3.66 12.29
C PRO A 237 2.45 -3.59 13.46
N GLY A 238 2.48 -2.52 14.23
CA GLY A 238 1.56 -2.35 15.38
C GLY A 238 0.09 -2.23 14.98
N ILE A 239 -0.19 -1.79 13.74
CA ILE A 239 -1.55 -1.73 13.20
C ILE A 239 -2.05 -3.07 12.64
N TYR A 240 -1.21 -4.11 12.60
CA TYR A 240 -1.62 -5.42 12.08
C TYR A 240 -2.57 -6.13 13.06
N ASP A 241 -3.63 -6.69 12.50
CA ASP A 241 -4.63 -7.45 13.23
C ASP A 241 -4.78 -8.84 12.60
N GLN A 242 -4.14 -9.82 13.22
CA GLN A 242 -4.15 -11.21 12.74
C GLN A 242 -5.55 -11.84 12.79
N SER A 243 -6.45 -11.37 13.65
CA SER A 243 -7.81 -11.91 13.78
C SER A 243 -8.66 -11.66 12.52
N LEU A 244 -8.23 -10.74 11.67
CA LEU A 244 -8.88 -10.43 10.39
C LEU A 244 -8.51 -11.43 9.29
N VAL A 245 -7.45 -12.24 9.47
CA VAL A 245 -6.94 -13.15 8.44
C VAL A 245 -7.72 -14.45 8.44
N THR A 246 -8.37 -14.80 7.33
CA THR A 246 -8.98 -16.12 7.11
C THR A 246 -7.87 -17.16 6.87
N SER A 247 -6.94 -16.85 5.99
CA SER A 247 -5.74 -17.67 5.74
C SER A 247 -4.62 -16.83 5.14
N THR A 248 -3.38 -17.31 5.27
CA THR A 248 -2.19 -16.71 4.67
C THR A 248 -1.78 -17.50 3.44
N LEU A 249 -1.51 -16.78 2.35
CA LEU A 249 -1.03 -17.33 1.08
C LEU A 249 0.43 -16.91 0.89
N GLU A 250 1.29 -17.88 0.69
CA GLU A 250 2.72 -17.67 0.45
C GLU A 250 3.00 -17.68 -1.04
N VAL A 251 3.86 -16.75 -1.49
CA VAL A 251 4.21 -16.56 -2.89
C VAL A 251 5.73 -16.49 -3.04
N ALA A 252 6.25 -17.33 -3.94
CA ALA A 252 7.64 -17.28 -4.35
C ALA A 252 7.93 -16.01 -5.16
N THR A 253 9.16 -15.50 -5.06
CA THR A 253 9.58 -14.33 -5.85
C THR A 253 9.43 -14.58 -7.34
N GLU A 254 9.81 -15.75 -7.83
CA GLU A 254 9.77 -16.17 -9.24
C GLU A 254 8.34 -16.19 -9.78
N ASP A 255 7.40 -16.73 -9.00
CA ASP A 255 5.98 -16.78 -9.37
C ASP A 255 5.38 -15.37 -9.48
N ALA A 256 5.73 -14.49 -8.55
CA ALA A 256 5.30 -13.09 -8.59
C ALA A 256 5.86 -12.35 -9.81
N LEU A 257 7.15 -12.53 -10.14
CA LEU A 257 7.77 -11.91 -11.31
C LEU A 257 7.19 -12.44 -12.62
N LEU A 258 6.94 -13.75 -12.70
CA LEU A 258 6.26 -14.36 -13.86
C LEU A 258 4.86 -13.76 -14.05
N MET A 259 4.07 -13.66 -12.97
CA MET A 259 2.74 -13.07 -13.03
C MET A 259 2.79 -11.58 -13.39
N THR A 260 3.77 -10.82 -12.89
CA THR A 260 4.01 -9.42 -13.28
C THR A 260 4.24 -9.30 -14.79
N SER A 261 5.03 -10.20 -15.36
CA SER A 261 5.30 -10.22 -16.81
C SER A 261 4.05 -10.60 -17.61
N LYS A 262 3.24 -11.55 -17.13
CA LYS A 262 1.96 -11.92 -17.76
C LYS A 262 0.97 -10.74 -17.75
N LEU A 263 0.82 -10.05 -16.62
CA LEU A 263 -0.03 -8.85 -16.52
C LEU A 263 0.32 -7.80 -17.56
N ALA A 264 1.61 -7.53 -17.77
CA ALA A 264 2.05 -6.59 -18.77
C ALA A 264 1.74 -7.05 -20.21
N ARG A 265 1.94 -8.34 -20.52
CA ARG A 265 1.83 -8.88 -21.89
C ARG A 265 0.42 -9.26 -22.30
N GLU A 266 -0.39 -9.72 -21.36
CA GLU A 266 -1.71 -10.32 -21.63
C GLU A 266 -2.88 -9.39 -21.23
N GLU A 267 -2.66 -8.46 -20.26
CA GLU A 267 -3.65 -7.47 -19.83
C GLU A 267 -3.24 -6.02 -20.09
N GLY A 268 -2.01 -5.78 -20.55
CA GLY A 268 -1.49 -4.42 -20.74
C GLY A 268 -1.23 -3.66 -19.44
N LEU A 269 -1.10 -4.37 -18.32
CA LEU A 269 -0.94 -3.79 -16.99
C LEU A 269 0.54 -3.84 -16.57
N LEU A 270 1.26 -2.73 -16.77
CA LEU A 270 2.64 -2.58 -16.33
C LEU A 270 2.65 -2.21 -14.83
N VAL A 271 2.84 -3.21 -13.97
CA VAL A 271 2.76 -3.08 -12.51
C VAL A 271 3.98 -3.67 -11.81
N GLY A 272 4.18 -3.36 -10.52
CA GLY A 272 5.32 -3.86 -9.75
C GLY A 272 5.17 -5.31 -9.27
N PRO A 273 6.28 -5.93 -8.77
CA PRO A 273 6.31 -7.33 -8.33
C PRO A 273 5.32 -7.67 -7.21
N SER A 274 5.04 -6.75 -6.29
CA SER A 274 4.03 -6.96 -5.24
C SER A 274 2.62 -7.11 -5.81
N SER A 275 2.33 -6.45 -6.93
CA SER A 275 1.08 -6.65 -7.68
C SER A 275 1.02 -8.03 -8.31
N GLY A 276 2.14 -8.49 -8.89
CA GLY A 276 2.26 -9.87 -9.40
C GLY A 276 2.02 -10.92 -8.32
N ALA A 277 2.60 -10.73 -7.12
CA ALA A 277 2.36 -11.61 -5.97
C ALA A 277 0.89 -11.64 -5.57
N ASN A 278 0.26 -10.47 -5.50
CA ASN A 278 -1.16 -10.35 -5.17
C ASN A 278 -2.05 -11.09 -6.18
N VAL A 279 -1.81 -10.87 -7.47
CA VAL A 279 -2.59 -11.50 -8.55
C VAL A 279 -2.33 -13.01 -8.60
N PHE A 280 -1.10 -13.46 -8.42
CA PHE A 280 -0.77 -14.88 -8.36
C PHE A 280 -1.51 -15.59 -7.21
N ALA A 281 -1.50 -15.01 -6.02
CA ALA A 281 -2.22 -15.55 -4.87
C ALA A 281 -3.75 -15.56 -5.11
N ALA A 282 -4.30 -14.46 -5.66
CA ALA A 282 -5.71 -14.36 -6.00
C ALA A 282 -6.13 -15.39 -7.06
N TRP A 283 -5.29 -15.63 -8.07
CA TRP A 283 -5.52 -16.66 -9.09
C TRP A 283 -5.49 -18.07 -8.49
N LYS A 284 -4.49 -18.41 -7.69
CA LYS A 284 -4.39 -19.70 -7.01
C LYS A 284 -5.64 -20.00 -6.15
N LEU A 285 -6.08 -18.99 -5.38
CA LEU A 285 -7.31 -19.09 -4.61
C LEU A 285 -8.50 -19.29 -5.51
N ALA A 286 -8.71 -18.43 -6.51
CA ALA A 286 -9.85 -18.46 -7.41
C ALA A 286 -9.96 -19.78 -8.18
N ALA A 287 -8.84 -20.36 -8.64
CA ALA A 287 -8.79 -21.65 -9.31
C ALA A 287 -9.23 -22.85 -8.42
N SER A 288 -9.14 -22.69 -7.10
CA SER A 288 -9.60 -23.70 -6.13
C SER A 288 -11.11 -23.63 -5.85
N LEU A 289 -11.76 -22.49 -6.14
CA LEU A 289 -13.19 -22.28 -5.88
C LEU A 289 -14.06 -23.03 -6.88
N ARG A 290 -15.18 -23.57 -6.39
CA ARG A 290 -16.15 -24.31 -7.19
C ARG A 290 -17.50 -23.60 -7.31
N GLU A 291 -17.79 -22.71 -6.38
CA GLU A 291 -19.00 -21.88 -6.36
C GLU A 291 -18.72 -20.50 -6.96
N PRO A 292 -19.72 -19.80 -7.50
CA PRO A 292 -19.57 -18.44 -7.98
C PRO A 292 -18.96 -17.52 -6.93
N ALA A 293 -17.92 -16.78 -7.30
CA ALA A 293 -17.18 -15.91 -6.38
C ALA A 293 -16.64 -14.66 -7.07
N VAL A 294 -16.55 -13.58 -6.33
CA VAL A 294 -15.89 -12.33 -6.72
C VAL A 294 -14.67 -12.15 -5.84
N VAL A 295 -13.50 -12.41 -6.41
CA VAL A 295 -12.19 -12.26 -5.76
C VAL A 295 -11.63 -10.91 -6.13
N VAL A 296 -11.29 -10.10 -5.15
CA VAL A 296 -10.67 -8.77 -5.37
C VAL A 296 -9.26 -8.75 -4.80
N THR A 297 -8.33 -8.26 -5.60
CA THR A 297 -6.94 -8.03 -5.20
C THR A 297 -6.50 -6.59 -5.50
N VAL A 298 -5.22 -6.25 -5.26
CA VAL A 298 -4.68 -4.88 -5.38
C VAL A 298 -3.46 -4.85 -6.30
N LEU A 299 -3.46 -3.95 -7.28
CA LEU A 299 -2.27 -3.57 -8.06
C LEU A 299 -1.59 -2.40 -7.34
N CYS A 300 -0.54 -2.71 -6.60
CA CYS A 300 0.02 -1.83 -5.58
C CYS A 300 0.72 -0.59 -6.14
N ASP A 301 1.47 -0.73 -7.24
CA ASP A 301 2.27 0.34 -7.84
C ASP A 301 2.60 0.07 -9.32
N GLY A 302 3.08 1.11 -10.01
CA GLY A 302 3.48 1.03 -11.42
C GLY A 302 4.81 0.28 -11.62
N GLY A 303 4.90 -0.43 -12.73
CA GLY A 303 6.06 -1.24 -13.11
C GLY A 303 7.26 -0.45 -13.64
N GLU A 304 7.07 0.83 -14.03
CA GLU A 304 8.13 1.69 -14.53
C GLU A 304 9.30 1.87 -13.56
N ARG A 305 9.05 1.68 -12.26
CA ARG A 305 10.06 1.74 -11.19
C ARG A 305 10.99 0.54 -11.13
N TYR A 306 10.66 -0.52 -11.90
CA TYR A 306 11.31 -1.85 -11.86
C TYR A 306 11.88 -2.28 -13.22
N LEU A 307 11.86 -1.41 -14.26
CA LEU A 307 12.24 -1.76 -15.64
C LEU A 307 13.65 -2.34 -15.79
N GLY A 308 14.59 -1.97 -14.91
CA GLY A 308 15.95 -2.50 -14.92
C GLY A 308 16.14 -3.82 -14.17
N GLU A 309 15.18 -4.23 -13.38
CA GLU A 309 15.30 -5.32 -12.41
C GLU A 309 14.35 -6.50 -12.72
N THR A 310 13.12 -6.22 -13.12
CA THR A 310 12.04 -7.20 -13.24
C THR A 310 11.72 -7.61 -14.67
N PHE A 311 11.86 -6.70 -15.63
CA PHE A 311 11.46 -6.91 -17.03
C PHE A 311 12.70 -7.15 -17.93
N ARG A 312 13.39 -8.25 -17.72
CA ARG A 312 14.49 -8.70 -18.60
C ARG A 312 14.01 -9.74 -19.61
#